data_689c01d6baf42e5ed24e1c5be7e90be4
#
_entry.id   689c01d6baf42e5ed24e1c5be7e90be4
#
_cell.length_a   1.000
_cell.length_b   1.000
_cell.length_c   1.000
_cell.angle_alpha   90.00
_cell.angle_beta   90.00
_cell.angle_gamma   90.00
#
_symmetry.space_group_name_H-M   'P 1'
#
loop_
_entity.id
_entity.type
_entity.pdbx_description
1 polymer ?
#
loop_
_entity_poly.entity_id
_entity_poly.type
_entity_poly.pdbx_seq_one_letter_code
_entity_poly.pdbx_strand_id
1 'polypeptide(L)'
;MKYISTDKAPAAIGPYSQGIVTGNLFFASGQIALDPATGAVKGETISEQTETVCTNIGELLKAAGTSYDKVVKTTCFLADIADFGAFNEVYARYFTGKPARSCVAVKDLPKGVLCEIEIIAEV
;
A
#
# COMPACT_ATOMS: atom_id res chain seq x y z
N MET A 1 -10.72 -19.24 -2.84
CA MET A 1 -10.29 -17.83 -3.06
C MET A 1 -11.31 -16.91 -2.38
N LYS A 2 -10.82 -15.89 -1.68
CA LYS A 2 -11.67 -14.98 -0.92
C LYS A 2 -11.37 -13.54 -1.32
N TYR A 3 -12.41 -12.78 -1.65
CA TYR A 3 -12.29 -11.35 -1.95
C TYR A 3 -12.32 -10.55 -0.66
N ILE A 4 -11.36 -9.64 -0.50
CA ILE A 4 -11.28 -8.75 0.67
C ILE A 4 -11.77 -7.37 0.26
N SER A 5 -12.64 -6.79 1.08
CA SER A 5 -13.17 -5.45 0.87
C SER A 5 -13.40 -4.78 2.22
N THR A 6 -13.02 -3.51 2.33
CA THR A 6 -13.23 -2.70 3.55
C THR A 6 -13.45 -1.24 3.15
N ASP A 7 -14.33 -0.56 3.89
CA ASP A 7 -14.54 0.88 3.72
C ASP A 7 -13.48 1.72 4.44
N LYS A 8 -12.59 1.08 5.19
CA LYS A 8 -11.49 1.76 5.91
C LYS A 8 -10.23 1.94 5.07
N ALA A 9 -10.24 1.43 3.84
CA ALA A 9 -9.23 1.69 2.83
C ALA A 9 -9.92 2.23 1.58
N PRO A 10 -9.20 2.90 0.67
CA PRO A 10 -9.81 3.46 -0.54
C PRO A 10 -10.57 2.40 -1.34
N ALA A 11 -11.79 2.75 -1.77
CA ALA A 11 -12.62 1.84 -2.55
C ALA A 11 -11.96 1.48 -3.88
N ALA A 12 -12.17 0.24 -4.32
CA ALA A 12 -11.74 -0.19 -5.65
C ALA A 12 -12.68 0.41 -6.68
N ILE A 13 -12.22 1.44 -7.36
CA ILE A 13 -12.97 2.11 -8.44
C ILE A 13 -12.41 1.59 -9.76
N GLY A 14 -13.09 0.60 -10.35
CA GLY A 14 -12.67 -0.02 -11.58
C GLY A 14 -12.76 -1.54 -11.53
N PRO A 15 -12.23 -2.23 -12.56
CA PRO A 15 -12.38 -3.68 -12.68
C PRO A 15 -11.32 -4.44 -11.88
N TYR A 16 -11.25 -4.20 -10.55
CA TYR A 16 -10.29 -4.88 -9.66
C TYR A 16 -10.86 -4.96 -8.24
N SER A 17 -10.26 -5.83 -7.42
CA SER A 17 -10.58 -5.98 -6.00
C SER A 17 -9.53 -5.28 -5.15
N GLN A 18 -9.89 -4.82 -3.96
CA GLN A 18 -8.92 -4.28 -3.02
C GLN A 18 -7.86 -5.32 -2.64
N GLY A 19 -8.28 -6.58 -2.48
CA GLY A 19 -7.38 -7.67 -2.21
C GLY A 19 -8.02 -9.03 -2.36
N ILE A 20 -7.19 -10.06 -2.46
CA ILE A 20 -7.62 -11.44 -2.64
C ILE A 20 -6.78 -12.33 -1.74
N VAL A 21 -7.46 -13.23 -1.00
CA VAL A 21 -6.79 -14.32 -0.28
C VAL A 21 -6.93 -15.60 -1.10
N THR A 22 -5.82 -16.26 -1.37
CA THR A 22 -5.80 -17.57 -2.00
C THR A 22 -4.78 -18.45 -1.26
N GLY A 23 -5.22 -19.65 -0.84
CA GLY A 23 -4.40 -20.48 0.04
C GLY A 23 -4.09 -19.72 1.32
N ASN A 24 -2.82 -19.63 1.68
CA ASN A 24 -2.35 -18.90 2.84
C ASN A 24 -1.72 -17.54 2.50
N LEU A 25 -2.03 -16.98 1.32
CA LEU A 25 -1.48 -15.70 0.88
C LEU A 25 -2.58 -14.68 0.60
N PHE A 26 -2.31 -13.45 1.01
CA PHE A 26 -3.11 -12.27 0.73
C PHE A 26 -2.38 -11.39 -0.28
N PHE A 27 -3.05 -11.07 -1.37
CA PHE A 27 -2.57 -10.17 -2.41
C PHE A 27 -3.38 -8.87 -2.35
N ALA A 28 -2.73 -7.75 -2.07
CA ALA A 28 -3.41 -6.46 -2.07
C ALA A 28 -3.08 -5.70 -3.35
N SER A 29 -4.08 -5.05 -3.92
CA SER A 29 -3.87 -4.10 -5.00
C SER A 29 -3.03 -2.93 -4.53
N GLY A 30 -2.35 -2.26 -5.45
CA GLY A 30 -1.53 -1.10 -5.14
C GLY A 30 -2.33 -0.02 -4.42
N GLN A 31 -1.75 0.51 -3.35
CA GLN A 31 -2.36 1.58 -2.56
C GLN A 31 -1.64 2.89 -2.80
N ILE A 32 -2.41 3.95 -3.05
CA ILE A 32 -1.93 5.31 -3.15
C ILE A 32 -2.51 6.14 -2.00
N ALA A 33 -2.02 7.36 -1.83
CA ALA A 33 -2.34 8.20 -0.67
C ALA A 33 -3.71 8.86 -0.81
N LEU A 34 -4.78 8.07 -0.69
CA LEU A 34 -6.15 8.57 -0.70
C LEU A 34 -6.79 8.47 0.67
N ASP A 35 -7.62 9.46 0.98
CA ASP A 35 -8.50 9.41 2.15
C ASP A 35 -9.65 8.43 1.83
N PRO A 36 -9.84 7.36 2.61
CA PRO A 36 -10.90 6.38 2.34
C PRO A 36 -12.31 6.98 2.37
N ALA A 37 -12.53 8.02 3.17
CA ALA A 37 -13.86 8.63 3.33
C ALA A 37 -14.25 9.48 2.13
N THR A 38 -13.28 10.13 1.47
CA THR A 38 -13.56 11.12 0.41
C THR A 38 -13.02 10.69 -0.96
N GLY A 39 -12.03 9.81 -1.01
CA GLY A 39 -11.32 9.46 -2.24
C GLY A 39 -10.33 10.52 -2.71
N ALA A 40 -10.16 11.60 -1.94
CA ALA A 40 -9.21 12.67 -2.28
C ALA A 40 -7.79 12.30 -1.86
N VAL A 41 -6.80 12.84 -2.57
CA VAL A 41 -5.39 12.67 -2.20
C VAL A 41 -5.16 13.31 -0.83
N LYS A 42 -4.51 12.55 0.07
CA LYS A 42 -4.20 12.97 1.44
C LYS A 42 -2.70 12.97 1.65
N GLY A 43 -2.16 14.15 1.92
CA GLY A 43 -0.73 14.37 2.11
C GLY A 43 -0.11 15.14 0.95
N GLU A 44 0.82 16.05 1.27
CA GLU A 44 1.49 16.89 0.28
C GLU A 44 2.94 16.45 0.06
N THR A 45 3.60 15.97 1.11
CA THR A 45 5.01 15.53 1.04
C THR A 45 5.08 14.02 0.86
N ILE A 46 6.24 13.54 0.42
CA ILE A 46 6.47 12.09 0.30
C ILE A 46 6.28 11.39 1.65
N SER A 47 6.75 11.99 2.75
CA SER A 47 6.59 11.42 4.09
C SER A 47 5.11 11.29 4.47
N GLU A 48 4.32 12.34 4.23
CA GLU A 48 2.89 12.33 4.52
C GLU A 48 2.13 11.32 3.66
N GLN A 49 2.44 11.26 2.38
CA GLN A 49 1.79 10.31 1.48
C GLN A 49 2.16 8.87 1.81
N THR A 50 3.42 8.59 2.13
CA THR A 50 3.84 7.26 2.55
C THR A 50 3.10 6.81 3.82
N GLU A 51 2.93 7.73 4.78
CA GLU A 51 2.15 7.48 6.00
C GLU A 51 0.72 7.07 5.66
N THR A 52 0.06 7.81 4.77
CA THR A 52 -1.31 7.51 4.35
C THR A 52 -1.40 6.17 3.64
N VAL A 53 -0.48 5.87 2.72
CA VAL A 53 -0.43 4.59 2.02
C VAL A 53 -0.28 3.43 3.01
N CYS A 54 0.66 3.54 3.95
CA CYS A 54 0.90 2.50 4.94
C CYS A 54 -0.32 2.29 5.85
N THR A 55 -0.99 3.36 6.25
CA THR A 55 -2.22 3.28 7.06
C THR A 55 -3.32 2.53 6.30
N ASN A 56 -3.51 2.85 5.02
CA ASN A 56 -4.50 2.17 4.18
C ASN A 56 -4.18 0.67 4.03
N ILE A 57 -2.89 0.34 3.85
CA ILE A 57 -2.45 -1.07 3.80
C ILE A 57 -2.77 -1.78 5.12
N GLY A 58 -2.57 -1.11 6.25
CA GLY A 58 -2.89 -1.67 7.56
C GLY A 58 -4.35 -2.07 7.69
N GLU A 59 -5.25 -1.28 7.14
CA GLU A 59 -6.68 -1.59 7.16
C GLU A 59 -7.01 -2.80 6.26
N LEU A 60 -6.34 -2.93 5.13
CA LEU A 60 -6.48 -4.10 4.27
C LEU A 60 -5.93 -5.35 4.95
N LEU A 61 -4.79 -5.25 5.62
CA LEU A 61 -4.22 -6.36 6.39
C LEU A 61 -5.18 -6.84 7.47
N LYS A 62 -5.78 -5.92 8.22
CA LYS A 62 -6.79 -6.25 9.24
C LYS A 62 -7.99 -6.96 8.62
N ALA A 63 -8.49 -6.46 7.50
CA ALA A 63 -9.62 -7.07 6.81
C ALA A 63 -9.31 -8.49 6.34
N ALA A 64 -8.05 -8.78 5.99
CA ALA A 64 -7.58 -10.10 5.60
C ALA A 64 -7.23 -11.00 6.79
N GLY A 65 -7.22 -10.46 8.02
CA GLY A 65 -6.89 -11.21 9.22
C GLY A 65 -5.39 -11.40 9.44
N THR A 66 -4.58 -10.46 9.00
CA THR A 66 -3.12 -10.52 9.12
C THR A 66 -2.56 -9.16 9.58
N SER A 67 -1.26 -8.96 9.48
CA SER A 67 -0.58 -7.79 10.04
C SER A 67 0.70 -7.46 9.26
N TYR A 68 1.28 -6.28 9.53
CA TYR A 68 2.50 -5.82 8.83
C TYR A 68 3.67 -6.79 8.92
N ASP A 69 3.87 -7.44 10.05
CA ASP A 69 4.99 -8.37 10.26
C ASP A 69 4.85 -9.68 9.48
N LYS A 70 3.69 -9.91 8.90
CA LYS A 70 3.43 -11.08 8.03
C LYS A 70 3.49 -10.76 6.55
N VAL A 71 3.80 -9.53 6.21
CA VAL A 71 4.05 -9.14 4.82
C VAL A 71 5.35 -9.80 4.36
N VAL A 72 5.29 -10.52 3.24
CA VAL A 72 6.45 -11.26 2.69
C VAL A 72 7.07 -10.55 1.50
N LYS A 73 6.29 -9.72 0.80
CA LYS A 73 6.77 -9.00 -0.38
C LYS A 73 6.07 -7.67 -0.51
N THR A 74 6.84 -6.63 -0.82
CA THR A 74 6.28 -5.35 -1.25
C THR A 74 6.88 -4.95 -2.60
N THR A 75 6.09 -4.22 -3.39
CA THR A 75 6.58 -3.54 -4.58
C THR A 75 6.20 -2.08 -4.42
N CYS A 76 7.20 -1.21 -4.46
CA CYS A 76 7.03 0.22 -4.20
C CYS A 76 7.35 1.01 -5.45
N PHE A 77 6.46 1.95 -5.79
CA PHE A 77 6.59 2.80 -6.95
C PHE A 77 6.68 4.25 -6.48
N LEU A 78 7.70 4.97 -6.97
CA LEU A 78 7.90 6.38 -6.64
C LEU A 78 7.76 7.24 -7.90
N ALA A 79 7.20 8.43 -7.73
CA ALA A 79 7.16 9.42 -8.82
C ALA A 79 8.55 9.98 -9.11
N ASP A 80 9.43 10.04 -8.09
CA ASP A 80 10.80 10.56 -8.20
C ASP A 80 11.72 9.73 -7.30
N ILE A 81 12.79 9.18 -7.86
CA ILE A 81 13.74 8.37 -7.09
C ILE A 81 14.46 9.19 -6.01
N ALA A 82 14.49 10.51 -6.14
CA ALA A 82 15.06 11.38 -5.11
C ALA A 82 14.31 11.29 -3.77
N ASP A 83 13.07 10.81 -3.78
CA ASP A 83 12.25 10.64 -2.57
C ASP A 83 12.55 9.33 -1.83
N PHE A 84 13.46 8.50 -2.33
CA PHE A 84 13.73 7.17 -1.79
C PHE A 84 14.08 7.19 -0.31
N GLY A 85 14.95 8.11 0.13
CA GLY A 85 15.38 8.20 1.52
C GLY A 85 14.24 8.54 2.49
N ALA A 86 13.46 9.57 2.17
CA ALA A 86 12.31 9.98 2.99
C ALA A 86 11.20 8.92 3.00
N PHE A 87 10.97 8.28 1.85
CA PHE A 87 10.04 7.16 1.74
C PHE A 87 10.46 6.01 2.67
N ASN A 88 11.73 5.62 2.63
CA ASN A 88 12.24 4.52 3.44
C ASN A 88 12.11 4.77 4.95
N GLU A 89 12.28 5.99 5.41
CA GLU A 89 12.14 6.32 6.84
C GLU A 89 10.74 6.01 7.36
N VAL A 90 9.72 6.36 6.60
CA VAL A 90 8.33 6.08 6.98
C VAL A 90 8.02 4.59 6.79
N TYR A 91 8.37 4.03 5.63
CA TYR A 91 8.16 2.62 5.31
C TYR A 91 8.69 1.69 6.41
N ALA A 92 9.90 1.96 6.92
CA ALA A 92 10.54 1.11 7.92
C ALA A 92 9.77 1.03 9.25
N ARG A 93 8.98 2.04 9.57
CA ARG A 93 8.17 2.03 10.81
C ARG A 93 7.01 1.05 10.75
N TYR A 94 6.55 0.71 9.54
CA TYR A 94 5.39 -0.16 9.32
C TYR A 94 5.82 -1.59 9.00
N PHE A 95 6.73 -1.77 8.05
CA PHE A 95 7.12 -3.10 7.57
C PHE A 95 8.31 -3.63 8.38
N THR A 96 8.07 -3.89 9.66
CA THR A 96 9.10 -4.28 10.63
C THR A 96 9.66 -5.67 10.41
N GLY A 97 8.93 -6.53 9.69
CA GLY A 97 9.39 -7.88 9.33
C GLY A 97 10.42 -7.90 8.20
N LYS A 98 10.76 -6.74 7.65
CA LYS A 98 11.72 -6.59 6.55
C LYS A 98 11.39 -7.50 5.36
N PRO A 99 10.24 -7.33 4.72
CA PRO A 99 9.85 -8.18 3.59
C PRO A 99 10.79 -8.01 2.41
N ALA A 100 10.78 -9.00 1.52
CA ALA A 100 11.44 -8.84 0.23
C ALA A 100 10.81 -7.65 -0.50
N ARG A 101 11.62 -6.86 -1.21
CA ARG A 101 11.12 -5.61 -1.82
C ARG A 101 11.81 -5.28 -3.13
N SER A 102 11.02 -4.74 -4.07
CA SER A 102 11.53 -3.95 -5.17
C SER A 102 10.98 -2.54 -5.04
N CYS A 103 11.82 -1.53 -5.29
CA CYS A 103 11.41 -0.12 -5.25
C CYS A 103 11.99 0.59 -6.46
N VAL A 104 11.13 1.16 -7.29
CA VAL A 104 11.52 1.82 -8.55
C VAL A 104 10.78 3.13 -8.71
N ALA A 105 11.39 4.07 -9.45
CA ALA A 105 10.67 5.24 -9.93
C ALA A 105 9.97 4.88 -11.23
N VAL A 106 8.77 5.42 -11.42
CA VAL A 106 7.96 5.19 -12.62
C VAL A 106 7.70 6.52 -13.32
N LYS A 107 7.24 6.44 -14.56
CA LYS A 107 6.96 7.65 -15.34
C LYS A 107 5.84 8.47 -14.72
N ASP A 108 4.74 7.83 -14.36
CA ASP A 108 3.56 8.48 -13.80
C ASP A 108 2.86 7.57 -12.81
N LEU A 109 2.19 8.17 -11.82
CA LEU A 109 1.31 7.47 -10.90
C LEU A 109 -0.11 8.03 -10.99
N PRO A 110 -1.13 7.23 -10.67
CA PRO A 110 -2.52 7.72 -10.71
C PRO A 110 -2.69 8.96 -9.84
N LYS A 111 -3.49 9.91 -10.33
CA LYS A 111 -3.81 11.17 -9.61
C LYS A 111 -2.59 12.01 -9.24
N GLY A 112 -1.45 11.77 -9.89
CA GLY A 112 -0.23 12.53 -9.62
C GLY A 112 0.34 12.33 -8.22
N VAL A 113 0.04 11.21 -7.56
CA VAL A 113 0.59 10.92 -6.23
C VAL A 113 2.08 10.66 -6.29
N LEU A 114 2.74 10.68 -5.12
CA LEU A 114 4.20 10.57 -5.02
C LEU A 114 4.70 9.14 -4.82
N CYS A 115 3.83 8.24 -4.36
CA CYS A 115 4.21 6.83 -4.16
C CYS A 115 3.00 5.91 -4.21
N GLU A 116 3.30 4.63 -4.44
CA GLU A 116 2.32 3.55 -4.43
C GLU A 116 2.99 2.29 -3.90
N ILE A 117 2.26 1.49 -3.11
CA ILE A 117 2.79 0.22 -2.57
C ILE A 117 1.76 -0.88 -2.79
N GLU A 118 2.21 -2.02 -3.31
CA GLU A 118 1.43 -3.25 -3.31
C GLU A 118 2.12 -4.29 -2.44
N ILE A 119 1.36 -5.22 -1.85
CA ILE A 119 1.90 -6.19 -0.91
C ILE A 119 1.38 -7.59 -1.15
N ILE A 120 2.17 -8.56 -0.67
CA ILE A 120 1.77 -9.96 -0.48
C ILE A 120 2.06 -10.29 0.98
N ALA A 121 1.11 -10.89 1.68
CA ALA A 121 1.26 -11.25 3.09
C ALA A 121 0.76 -12.67 3.34
N GLU A 122 1.27 -13.31 4.39
CA GLU A 122 0.71 -14.56 4.87
C GLU A 122 -0.56 -14.31 5.67
N VAL A 123 -1.48 -15.25 5.60
CA VAL A 123 -2.71 -15.25 6.39
C VAL A 123 -2.90 -16.55 7.13
#